data_14dd3c004fbdaa0e5ffc868505b1d772
#
_entry.id   14dd3c004fbdaa0e5ffc868505b1d772
#
_cell.length_a   1.000
_cell.length_b   1.000
_cell.length_c   1.000
_cell.angle_alpha   90.00
_cell.angle_beta   90.00
_cell.angle_gamma   90.00
#
_symmetry.space_group_name_H-M   'P 1'
#
loop_
_entity.id
_entity.type
_entity.pdbx_description
1 polymer ?
#
loop_
_entity_poly.entity_id
_entity_poly.type
_entity_poly.pdbx_seq_one_letter_code
_entity_poly.pdbx_strand_id
1 'polypeptide(L)'
;MIASALGANAAIPAGTHATVRLNTSLSSATAHKDQVWSGTLTHDIVAHGKVLAKSGESVRGKVTYVNRSGRLHKPGELSLRLTSVKGRIVYSSRVTRQGKSHTTSNVTKIGGGAAAGAVIGGLAGGGKGAAIGTVAGAGAGTGVAAATGKEEVTIPSESVLTFTITGSK
;
A
#
# COMPACT_ATOMS: atom_id res chain seq x y z
N MET A 1 -19.44 -31.88 39.73
CA MET A 1 -18.42 -32.06 38.71
C MET A 1 -18.33 -30.76 37.92
N ILE A 2 -17.32 -29.92 38.21
CA ILE A 2 -17.09 -28.69 37.48
C ILE A 2 -16.17 -29.07 36.32
N ALA A 3 -16.75 -29.14 35.13
CA ALA A 3 -15.98 -29.30 33.93
C ALA A 3 -15.21 -27.97 33.67
N SER A 4 -13.97 -27.93 34.07
CA SER A 4 -13.04 -26.89 33.67
C SER A 4 -12.89 -26.97 32.14
N ALA A 5 -13.61 -26.10 31.43
CA ALA A 5 -13.32 -25.84 30.04
C ALA A 5 -11.96 -25.16 29.98
N LEU A 6 -10.88 -25.95 29.95
CA LEU A 6 -9.61 -25.46 29.43
C LEU A 6 -9.90 -24.98 28.00
N GLY A 7 -9.97 -23.67 27.83
CA GLY A 7 -10.04 -23.05 26.53
C GLY A 7 -8.82 -23.52 25.73
N ALA A 8 -9.05 -24.54 24.92
CA ALA A 8 -8.04 -25.08 24.05
C ALA A 8 -7.46 -23.93 23.24
N ASN A 9 -6.20 -23.65 23.48
CA ASN A 9 -5.38 -22.68 22.76
C ASN A 9 -5.11 -23.26 21.35
N ALA A 10 -6.19 -23.49 20.60
CA ALA A 10 -6.12 -24.12 19.31
C ALA A 10 -5.32 -23.22 18.37
N ALA A 11 -4.21 -23.75 17.88
CA ALA A 11 -3.38 -23.06 16.89
C ALA A 11 -4.24 -22.71 15.66
N ILE A 12 -4.02 -21.54 15.08
CA ILE A 12 -4.67 -21.15 13.84
C ILE A 12 -3.97 -21.88 12.70
N PRO A 13 -4.67 -22.73 11.92
CA PRO A 13 -4.04 -23.50 10.86
C PRO A 13 -3.44 -22.61 9.77
N ALA A 14 -2.37 -23.11 9.14
CA ALA A 14 -1.85 -22.51 7.93
C ALA A 14 -2.90 -22.55 6.80
N GLY A 15 -2.90 -21.54 5.94
CA GLY A 15 -3.90 -21.37 4.88
C GLY A 15 -5.14 -20.59 5.30
N THR A 16 -5.32 -20.31 6.59
CA THR A 16 -6.46 -19.53 7.08
C THR A 16 -6.31 -18.05 6.68
N HIS A 17 -7.41 -17.46 6.21
CA HIS A 17 -7.45 -16.04 5.86
C HIS A 17 -7.89 -15.20 7.07
N ALA A 18 -7.14 -14.15 7.35
CA ALA A 18 -7.47 -13.15 8.35
C ALA A 18 -7.72 -11.81 7.64
N THR A 19 -8.95 -11.34 7.65
CA THR A 19 -9.32 -10.05 7.09
C THR A 19 -9.33 -9.02 8.21
N VAL A 20 -8.51 -7.99 8.06
CA VAL A 20 -8.18 -7.02 9.11
C VAL A 20 -8.47 -5.61 8.61
N ARG A 21 -9.11 -4.81 9.43
CA ARG A 21 -9.26 -3.37 9.27
C ARG A 21 -8.16 -2.67 10.06
N LEU A 22 -7.41 -1.77 9.43
CA LEU A 22 -6.38 -1.00 10.11
C LEU A 22 -7.01 0.09 11.00
N ASN A 23 -6.47 0.26 12.21
CA ASN A 23 -6.90 1.32 13.12
C ASN A 23 -6.12 2.63 12.90
N THR A 24 -4.96 2.56 12.24
CA THR A 24 -4.09 3.71 11.99
C THR A 24 -3.67 3.75 10.53
N SER A 25 -3.50 4.95 9.99
CA SER A 25 -2.95 5.13 8.65
C SER A 25 -1.44 4.83 8.64
N LEU A 26 -0.96 4.25 7.54
CA LEU A 26 0.45 3.98 7.30
C LEU A 26 0.86 4.61 5.98
N SER A 27 2.01 5.27 5.94
CA SER A 27 2.54 5.87 4.72
C SER A 27 3.98 5.47 4.50
N SER A 28 4.36 5.21 3.25
CA SER A 28 5.76 4.92 2.90
C SER A 28 6.69 6.10 3.15
N ALA A 29 6.15 7.34 3.24
CA ALA A 29 6.92 8.53 3.58
C ALA A 29 7.44 8.53 5.01
N THR A 30 6.64 8.00 5.96
CA THR A 30 6.89 8.10 7.40
C THR A 30 7.12 6.75 8.07
N ALA A 31 6.63 5.66 7.49
CA ALA A 31 6.79 4.33 8.05
C ALA A 31 8.26 3.87 8.02
N HIS A 32 8.59 2.99 8.96
CA HIS A 32 9.90 2.33 9.01
C HIS A 32 9.74 0.82 9.18
N LYS A 33 10.78 0.10 8.81
CA LYS A 33 10.85 -1.34 9.01
C LYS A 33 10.67 -1.66 10.50
N ASP A 34 9.96 -2.75 10.78
CA ASP A 34 9.59 -3.22 12.12
C ASP A 34 8.62 -2.32 12.91
N GLN A 35 8.13 -1.23 12.32
CA GLN A 35 7.06 -0.44 12.90
C GLN A 35 5.84 -1.32 13.15
N VAL A 36 5.34 -1.29 14.39
CA VAL A 36 4.13 -2.03 14.77
C VAL A 36 2.90 -1.25 14.34
N TRP A 37 1.92 -1.95 13.79
CA TRP A 37 0.60 -1.42 13.51
C TRP A 37 -0.47 -2.27 14.19
N SER A 38 -1.63 -1.67 14.44
CA SER A 38 -2.78 -2.32 15.04
C SER A 38 -3.97 -2.31 14.09
N GLY A 39 -4.84 -3.28 14.29
CA GLY A 39 -6.07 -3.42 13.52
C GLY A 39 -7.09 -4.27 14.26
N THR A 40 -8.20 -4.49 13.62
CA THR A 40 -9.34 -5.25 14.14
C THR A 40 -9.78 -6.26 13.10
N LEU A 41 -10.09 -7.49 13.52
CA LEU A 41 -10.66 -8.50 12.64
C LEU A 41 -12.05 -8.05 12.15
N THR A 42 -12.29 -8.17 10.84
CA THR A 42 -13.61 -7.87 10.25
C THR A 42 -14.50 -9.10 10.13
N HIS A 43 -13.91 -10.30 10.16
CA HIS A 43 -14.62 -11.58 10.08
C HIS A 43 -14.04 -12.55 11.09
N ASP A 44 -14.88 -13.50 11.51
CA ASP A 44 -14.46 -14.60 12.38
C ASP A 44 -13.40 -15.46 11.68
N ILE A 45 -12.38 -15.86 12.42
CA ILE A 45 -11.45 -16.89 11.98
C ILE A 45 -12.01 -18.24 12.43
N VAL A 46 -12.46 -19.01 11.46
CA VAL A 46 -13.04 -20.35 11.70
C VAL A 46 -12.12 -21.41 11.11
N ALA A 47 -11.77 -22.42 11.87
CA ALA A 47 -11.05 -23.59 11.39
C ALA A 47 -11.56 -24.85 12.08
N HIS A 48 -11.69 -25.94 11.33
CA HIS A 48 -12.21 -27.23 11.81
C HIS A 48 -13.56 -27.11 12.52
N GLY A 49 -14.45 -26.24 12.02
CA GLY A 49 -15.77 -25.99 12.62
C GLY A 49 -15.76 -25.22 13.95
N LYS A 50 -14.60 -24.71 14.38
CA LYS A 50 -14.46 -23.91 15.61
C LYS A 50 -14.07 -22.48 15.28
N VAL A 51 -14.70 -21.52 15.97
CA VAL A 51 -14.30 -20.10 15.92
C VAL A 51 -13.05 -19.93 16.79
N LEU A 52 -11.93 -19.61 16.17
CA LEU A 52 -10.63 -19.42 16.83
C LEU A 52 -10.40 -17.96 17.23
N ALA A 53 -10.94 -17.04 16.47
CA ALA A 53 -10.97 -15.62 16.79
C ALA A 53 -12.23 -14.99 16.19
N LYS A 54 -12.87 -14.09 16.92
CA LYS A 54 -14.10 -13.43 16.51
C LYS A 54 -13.83 -12.13 15.78
N SER A 55 -14.75 -11.74 14.93
CA SER A 55 -14.83 -10.36 14.42
C SER A 55 -14.81 -9.36 15.58
N GLY A 56 -14.12 -8.24 15.41
CA GLY A 56 -13.92 -7.25 16.46
C GLY A 56 -12.68 -7.48 17.34
N GLU A 57 -12.05 -8.65 17.29
CA GLU A 57 -10.84 -8.90 18.09
C GLU A 57 -9.62 -8.14 17.54
N SER A 58 -8.77 -7.70 18.48
CA SER A 58 -7.58 -6.91 18.14
C SER A 58 -6.50 -7.77 17.49
N VAL A 59 -5.86 -7.19 16.51
CA VAL A 59 -4.71 -7.77 15.83
C VAL A 59 -3.54 -6.79 15.81
N ARG A 60 -2.34 -7.32 15.71
CA ARG A 60 -1.12 -6.51 15.53
C ARG A 60 -0.30 -7.09 14.39
N GLY A 61 0.39 -6.21 13.72
CA GLY A 61 1.31 -6.58 12.67
C GLY A 61 2.53 -5.67 12.66
N LYS A 62 3.43 -5.94 11.72
CA LYS A 62 4.63 -5.17 11.50
C LYS A 62 4.77 -4.76 10.04
N VAL A 63 5.39 -3.61 9.82
CA VAL A 63 5.92 -3.20 8.55
C VAL A 63 7.18 -4.02 8.28
N THR A 64 7.20 -4.82 7.21
CA THR A 64 8.34 -5.68 6.88
C THR A 64 9.25 -5.08 5.82
N TYR A 65 8.69 -4.19 5.01
CA TYR A 65 9.44 -3.49 3.99
C TYR A 65 8.81 -2.13 3.75
N VAL A 66 9.64 -1.13 3.57
CA VAL A 66 9.24 0.22 3.20
C VAL A 66 10.26 0.76 2.21
N ASN A 67 9.77 1.31 1.12
CA ASN A 67 10.54 2.07 0.16
C ASN A 67 9.83 3.41 -0.06
N ARG A 68 10.54 4.50 0.19
CA ARG A 68 10.02 5.85 -0.06
C ARG A 68 9.99 6.12 -1.55
N SER A 69 9.00 6.87 -1.98
CA SER A 69 8.94 7.31 -3.36
C SER A 69 10.16 8.15 -3.73
N GLY A 70 10.84 7.78 -4.82
CA GLY A 70 11.88 8.56 -5.46
C GLY A 70 11.33 9.44 -6.56
N ARG A 71 12.02 10.53 -6.89
CA ARG A 71 11.65 11.37 -8.03
C ARG A 71 11.83 10.58 -9.33
N LEU A 72 10.86 10.67 -10.21
CA LEU A 72 10.86 10.19 -11.61
C LEU A 72 10.72 8.65 -11.83
N HIS A 73 11.27 7.77 -10.98
CA HIS A 73 11.40 6.34 -11.36
C HIS A 73 10.99 5.30 -10.30
N LYS A 74 10.74 5.68 -9.05
CA LYS A 74 10.44 4.70 -7.99
C LYS A 74 9.16 5.05 -7.25
N PRO A 75 8.08 4.27 -7.43
CA PRO A 75 6.90 4.39 -6.58
C PRO A 75 7.23 4.01 -5.15
N GLY A 76 6.53 4.62 -4.20
CA GLY A 76 6.59 4.19 -2.82
C GLY A 76 6.08 2.75 -2.69
N GLU A 77 6.64 1.98 -1.79
CA GLU A 77 6.20 0.61 -1.50
C GLU A 77 6.12 0.39 0.01
N LEU A 78 5.07 -0.30 0.42
CA LEU A 78 4.84 -0.64 1.81
C LEU A 78 4.38 -2.09 1.90
N SER A 79 5.10 -2.90 2.67
CA SER A 79 4.74 -4.29 2.91
C SER A 79 4.46 -4.54 4.38
N LEU A 80 3.37 -5.22 4.64
CA LEU A 80 2.85 -5.51 5.97
C LEU A 80 2.77 -7.02 6.21
N ARG A 81 2.95 -7.45 7.46
CA ARG A 81 2.63 -8.78 7.94
C ARG A 81 1.83 -8.71 9.22
N LEU A 82 0.92 -9.65 9.38
CA LEU A 82 0.24 -9.91 10.63
C LEU A 82 1.16 -10.74 11.54
N THR A 83 1.27 -10.35 12.81
CA THR A 83 2.15 -11.02 13.79
C THR A 83 1.43 -11.52 15.01
N SER A 84 0.22 -11.01 15.28
CA SER A 84 -0.58 -11.44 16.44
C SER A 84 -2.07 -11.27 16.17
N VAL A 85 -2.84 -12.26 16.62
CA VAL A 85 -4.31 -12.25 16.64
C VAL A 85 -4.74 -12.59 18.05
N LYS A 86 -5.51 -11.72 18.72
CA LYS A 86 -5.97 -11.90 20.10
C LYS A 86 -4.82 -12.23 21.07
N GLY A 87 -3.66 -11.62 20.89
CA GLY A 87 -2.48 -11.90 21.70
C GLY A 87 -1.68 -13.14 21.33
N ARG A 88 -2.17 -14.00 20.45
CA ARG A 88 -1.46 -15.18 19.94
C ARG A 88 -0.51 -14.78 18.83
N ILE A 89 0.68 -15.34 18.86
CA ILE A 89 1.67 -15.15 17.79
C ILE A 89 1.21 -15.90 16.55
N VAL A 90 1.16 -15.19 15.43
CA VAL A 90 0.87 -15.76 14.12
C VAL A 90 1.94 -15.36 13.11
N TYR A 91 2.16 -16.23 12.15
CA TYR A 91 2.97 -15.93 10.96
C TYR A 91 2.01 -15.79 9.78
N SER A 92 2.20 -14.78 8.95
CA SER A 92 1.33 -14.54 7.80
C SER A 92 2.10 -14.27 6.53
N SER A 93 1.38 -14.36 5.41
CA SER A 93 1.85 -13.84 4.14
C SER A 93 2.12 -12.34 4.23
N ARG A 94 2.94 -11.84 3.31
CA ARG A 94 3.18 -10.40 3.14
C ARG A 94 2.09 -9.81 2.27
N VAL A 95 1.54 -8.69 2.69
CA VAL A 95 0.66 -7.85 1.86
C VAL A 95 1.45 -6.61 1.47
N THR A 96 1.63 -6.41 0.17
CA THR A 96 2.38 -5.29 -0.39
C THR A 96 1.42 -4.31 -1.06
N ARG A 97 1.66 -3.02 -0.86
CA ARG A 97 1.01 -1.91 -1.57
C ARG A 97 2.08 -1.05 -2.21
N GLN A 98 1.85 -0.70 -3.46
CA GLN A 98 2.70 0.21 -4.22
C GLN A 98 1.90 1.45 -4.63
N GLY A 99 2.58 2.60 -4.70
CA GLY A 99 2.04 3.81 -5.29
C GLY A 99 1.82 3.65 -6.80
N LYS A 100 1.17 4.63 -7.40
CA LYS A 100 1.01 4.67 -8.85
C LYS A 100 2.38 4.70 -9.52
N SER A 101 2.50 4.04 -10.67
CA SER A 101 3.76 4.05 -11.41
C SER A 101 4.10 5.49 -11.86
N HIS A 102 5.26 5.97 -11.48
CA HIS A 102 5.76 7.26 -11.93
C HIS A 102 5.91 7.34 -13.45
N THR A 103 6.21 6.22 -14.09
CA THR A 103 6.38 6.17 -15.55
C THR A 103 5.12 6.65 -16.26
N THR A 104 3.95 6.11 -15.91
CA THR A 104 2.68 6.52 -16.53
C THR A 104 2.33 7.97 -16.22
N SER A 105 2.50 8.40 -14.94
CA SER A 105 2.25 9.79 -14.55
C SER A 105 3.20 10.77 -15.25
N ASN A 106 4.47 10.42 -15.37
CA ASN A 106 5.46 11.27 -16.03
C ASN A 106 5.25 11.35 -17.54
N VAL A 107 4.93 10.22 -18.20
CA VAL A 107 4.59 10.19 -19.63
C VAL A 107 3.41 11.12 -19.91
N THR A 108 2.37 11.09 -19.08
CA THR A 108 1.20 11.96 -19.24
C THR A 108 1.55 13.44 -19.04
N LYS A 109 2.38 13.78 -18.04
CA LYS A 109 2.79 15.17 -17.75
C LYS A 109 3.72 15.73 -18.84
N ILE A 110 4.71 14.95 -19.25
CA ILE A 110 5.68 15.35 -20.28
C ILE A 110 5.01 15.39 -21.65
N GLY A 111 4.25 14.34 -22.00
CA GLY A 111 3.55 14.26 -23.28
C GLY A 111 2.45 15.32 -23.42
N GLY A 112 1.70 15.59 -22.34
CA GLY A 112 0.69 16.65 -22.29
C GLY A 112 1.30 18.04 -22.45
N GLY A 113 2.45 18.30 -21.81
CA GLY A 113 3.18 19.54 -21.94
C GLY A 113 3.69 19.77 -23.37
N ALA A 114 4.26 18.73 -23.98
CA ALA A 114 4.73 18.77 -25.36
C ALA A 114 3.59 19.03 -26.36
N ALA A 115 2.44 18.34 -26.22
CA ALA A 115 1.29 18.53 -27.08
C ALA A 115 0.69 19.94 -26.95
N ALA A 116 0.53 20.44 -25.72
CA ALA A 116 0.04 21.80 -25.49
C ALA A 116 1.02 22.85 -26.05
N GLY A 117 2.30 22.68 -25.84
CA GLY A 117 3.34 23.57 -26.37
C GLY A 117 3.37 23.56 -27.90
N ALA A 118 3.19 22.41 -28.55
CA ALA A 118 3.12 22.29 -30.00
C ALA A 118 1.92 23.07 -30.59
N VAL A 119 0.76 22.97 -29.97
CA VAL A 119 -0.45 23.68 -30.41
C VAL A 119 -0.27 25.20 -30.30
N ILE A 120 0.16 25.67 -29.12
CA ILE A 120 0.38 27.10 -28.89
C ILE A 120 1.48 27.66 -29.80
N GLY A 121 2.60 26.96 -29.90
CA GLY A 121 3.71 27.34 -30.76
C GLY A 121 3.35 27.30 -32.25
N GLY A 122 2.54 26.34 -32.67
CA GLY A 122 2.03 26.20 -34.03
C GLY A 122 1.15 27.34 -34.45
N LEU A 123 0.25 27.79 -33.58
CA LEU A 123 -0.63 28.95 -33.82
C LEU A 123 0.15 30.26 -33.93
N ALA A 124 1.26 30.44 -33.16
CA ALA A 124 2.02 31.65 -33.11
C ALA A 124 3.14 31.74 -34.21
N GLY A 125 3.72 30.61 -34.59
CA GLY A 125 4.90 30.56 -35.46
C GLY A 125 4.91 29.44 -36.51
N GLY A 126 3.76 28.85 -36.81
CA GLY A 126 3.65 27.78 -37.79
C GLY A 126 4.50 26.55 -37.39
N GLY A 127 5.04 25.85 -38.39
CA GLY A 127 5.81 24.62 -38.15
C GLY A 127 7.05 24.78 -37.29
N LYS A 128 7.77 25.90 -37.42
CA LYS A 128 8.95 26.24 -36.59
C LYS A 128 8.51 26.53 -35.15
N GLY A 129 7.43 27.27 -34.97
CA GLY A 129 6.88 27.57 -33.67
C GLY A 129 6.36 26.30 -32.95
N ALA A 130 5.75 25.37 -33.68
CA ALA A 130 5.33 24.09 -33.14
C ALA A 130 6.53 23.28 -32.62
N ALA A 131 7.61 23.21 -33.36
CA ALA A 131 8.84 22.50 -32.94
C ALA A 131 9.42 23.09 -31.65
N ILE A 132 9.56 24.41 -31.59
CA ILE A 132 10.07 25.13 -30.40
C ILE A 132 9.11 24.97 -29.24
N GLY A 133 7.82 25.10 -29.47
CA GLY A 133 6.76 24.92 -28.44
C GLY A 133 6.73 23.51 -27.90
N THR A 134 6.96 22.48 -28.73
CA THR A 134 7.07 21.09 -28.29
C THR A 134 8.23 20.90 -27.33
N VAL A 135 9.42 21.43 -27.66
CA VAL A 135 10.60 21.29 -26.81
C VAL A 135 10.42 22.05 -25.49
N ALA A 136 9.93 23.29 -25.56
CA ALA A 136 9.65 24.08 -24.37
C ALA A 136 8.56 23.46 -23.48
N GLY A 137 7.48 22.94 -24.10
CA GLY A 137 6.39 22.27 -23.39
C GLY A 137 6.81 20.93 -22.76
N ALA A 138 7.67 20.15 -23.45
CA ALA A 138 8.26 18.95 -22.88
C ALA A 138 9.17 19.28 -21.70
N GLY A 139 9.98 20.33 -21.80
CA GLY A 139 10.83 20.80 -20.69
C GLY A 139 10.01 21.22 -19.47
N ALA A 140 8.94 22.00 -19.68
CA ALA A 140 8.02 22.38 -18.61
C ALA A 140 7.32 21.17 -18.00
N GLY A 141 6.84 20.24 -18.84
CA GLY A 141 6.23 18.98 -18.40
C GLY A 141 7.18 18.13 -17.55
N THR A 142 8.47 18.09 -17.94
CA THR A 142 9.50 17.40 -17.16
C THR A 142 9.74 18.07 -15.82
N GLY A 143 9.78 19.41 -15.77
CA GLY A 143 9.92 20.18 -14.54
C GLY A 143 8.76 19.90 -13.58
N VAL A 144 7.51 19.89 -14.07
CA VAL A 144 6.33 19.54 -13.28
C VAL A 144 6.40 18.08 -12.81
N ALA A 145 6.78 17.14 -13.67
CA ALA A 145 6.96 15.74 -13.29
C ALA A 145 8.00 15.57 -12.19
N ALA A 146 9.16 16.28 -12.29
CA ALA A 146 10.21 16.24 -11.28
C ALA A 146 9.76 16.85 -9.94
N ALA A 147 8.99 17.95 -9.98
CA ALA A 147 8.50 18.64 -8.78
C ALA A 147 7.38 17.85 -8.07
N THR A 148 6.50 17.20 -8.85
CA THR A 148 5.29 16.52 -8.33
C THR A 148 5.40 15.01 -8.30
N GLY A 149 6.52 14.45 -8.74
CA GLY A 149 6.71 13.01 -9.01
C GLY A 149 6.88 12.11 -7.79
N LYS A 150 6.61 12.55 -6.57
CA LYS A 150 6.62 11.68 -5.40
C LYS A 150 5.25 11.02 -5.23
N GLU A 151 5.16 9.76 -5.54
CA GLU A 151 3.94 8.96 -5.37
C GLU A 151 4.13 8.03 -4.16
N GLU A 152 3.96 8.58 -2.96
CA GLU A 152 4.00 7.79 -1.72
C GLU A 152 2.78 6.89 -1.61
N VAL A 153 2.99 5.69 -1.07
CA VAL A 153 1.88 4.81 -0.69
C VAL A 153 1.33 5.26 0.65
N THR A 154 0.05 5.53 0.68
CA THR A 154 -0.69 5.69 1.94
C THR A 154 -1.77 4.63 2.01
N ILE A 155 -1.77 3.88 3.10
CA ILE A 155 -2.85 2.96 3.47
C ILE A 155 -3.63 3.69 4.56
N PRO A 156 -4.82 4.24 4.25
CA PRO A 156 -5.63 4.95 5.24
C PRO A 156 -6.02 4.05 6.41
N SER A 157 -6.33 4.64 7.56
CA SER A 157 -7.10 3.96 8.60
C SER A 157 -8.41 3.43 8.00
N GLU A 158 -8.98 2.42 8.61
CA GLU A 158 -10.17 1.71 8.12
C GLU A 158 -9.95 0.87 6.85
N SER A 159 -8.75 0.91 6.24
CA SER A 159 -8.44 0.02 5.11
C SER A 159 -8.50 -1.43 5.51
N VAL A 160 -9.16 -2.22 4.67
CA VAL A 160 -9.30 -3.67 4.88
C VAL A 160 -8.22 -4.42 4.10
N LEU A 161 -7.47 -5.25 4.81
CA LEU A 161 -6.40 -6.08 4.25
C LEU A 161 -6.62 -7.54 4.63
N THR A 162 -6.41 -8.45 3.68
CA THR A 162 -6.48 -9.88 3.92
C THR A 162 -5.09 -10.49 3.97
N PHE A 163 -4.80 -11.18 5.06
CA PHE A 163 -3.55 -11.91 5.28
C PHE A 163 -3.84 -13.41 5.28
N THR A 164 -2.98 -14.20 4.67
CA THR A 164 -3.03 -15.66 4.80
C THR A 164 -2.09 -16.06 5.93
N ILE A 165 -2.61 -16.75 6.93
CA ILE A 165 -1.83 -17.25 8.06
C ILE A 165 -1.02 -18.45 7.56
N THR A 166 0.27 -18.46 7.84
CA THR A 166 1.19 -19.55 7.46
C THR A 166 1.58 -20.42 8.64
N GLY A 167 1.21 -20.00 9.86
CA GLY A 167 1.42 -20.75 11.10
C GLY A 167 1.06 -19.89 12.31
N SER A 168 0.95 -20.54 13.47
CA SER A 168 0.74 -19.87 14.76
C SER A 168 1.45 -20.64 15.89
N LYS A 169 1.78 -19.91 16.96
CA LYS A 169 2.29 -20.48 18.22
C LYS A 169 1.32 -20.21 19.33
#